data_322357f0980450863173f8b05aba14a6
#
_entry.id   322357f0980450863173f8b05aba14a6
#
_cell.length_a   1.000
_cell.length_b   1.000
_cell.length_c   1.000
_cell.angle_alpha   90.00
_cell.angle_beta   90.00
_cell.angle_gamma   90.00
#
_symmetry.space_group_name_H-M   'P 1'
#
loop_
_entity.id
_entity.type
_entity.pdbx_description
1 polymer ?
#
loop_
_entity_poly.entity_id
_entity_poly.type
_entity_poly.pdbx_seq_one_letter_code
_entity_poly.pdbx_strand_id
1 'polypeptide(L)'
;MKKSNIIYASIVGAIILAIILYFSLRHTEGDGHVHTDGEAHTEESHSEEKEPTAIKEVELNEAQFNASSIELGTFSDKNLSEVIKANGYTKLPPQNQADVSVFTTGIVKTINVIEGQRVSKGQTIATIESPEFTKIQEAYLTSKSNLEFLKLEFERQKTLSDEEVNSKKVFQKTKSDYEIERARFNSLQKQLNTLHISGNGNTTASVSVIAPISGNITEIHIKIGSNVEAGKPLMNIVDNSKLHVDLLVYEKDLFKVKQGQNVRFILTNQNNTEINGKIFSVGKSFENETKSVAVHADISNFQQKLIPGMYVNALIDAGANTVKALPTEAIIKADGREFIFVLEEGHKEEVAHDEKEGHNHEDGDKHEEAEGKTFHFQRIEVKAGTSQLGFTQVTLLQKIEPNAKIVLKGAYYIQSHLIKSEGGGGHEH
;
A
#
# COMPACT_ATOMS: atom_id res chain seq x y z
N MET A 1 -46.09 32.56 0.33
CA MET A 1 -44.78 31.87 0.24
C MET A 1 -43.95 32.20 -1.04
N LYS A 2 -44.07 33.39 -1.66
CA LYS A 2 -43.30 33.74 -2.89
C LYS A 2 -42.28 34.88 -2.73
N LYS A 3 -42.26 35.59 -1.60
CA LYS A 3 -41.33 36.73 -1.39
C LYS A 3 -39.99 36.31 -0.71
N SER A 4 -39.96 35.23 0.05
CA SER A 4 -38.77 34.73 0.73
C SER A 4 -37.72 34.15 -0.24
N ASN A 5 -38.13 33.42 -1.26
CA ASN A 5 -37.23 32.77 -2.20
C ASN A 5 -36.50 33.74 -3.15
N ILE A 6 -37.06 34.94 -3.38
CA ILE A 6 -36.45 35.98 -4.20
C ILE A 6 -35.30 36.66 -3.42
N ILE A 7 -35.46 36.84 -2.10
CA ILE A 7 -34.43 37.44 -1.24
C ILE A 7 -33.20 36.50 -1.11
N TYR A 8 -33.43 35.18 -0.97
CA TYR A 8 -32.34 34.22 -0.92
C TYR A 8 -31.56 34.09 -2.25
N ALA A 9 -32.26 34.15 -3.39
CA ALA A 9 -31.62 34.16 -4.72
C ALA A 9 -30.77 35.40 -4.94
N SER A 10 -31.19 36.57 -4.45
CA SER A 10 -30.41 37.82 -4.56
C SER A 10 -29.17 37.81 -3.68
N ILE A 11 -29.20 37.22 -2.47
CA ILE A 11 -28.09 37.13 -1.56
C ILE A 11 -27.01 36.15 -2.10
N VAL A 12 -27.44 35.00 -2.63
CA VAL A 12 -26.53 34.03 -3.25
C VAL A 12 -25.85 34.60 -4.49
N GLY A 13 -26.61 35.36 -5.32
CA GLY A 13 -26.03 36.06 -6.48
C GLY A 13 -24.98 37.11 -6.11
N ALA A 14 -25.23 37.87 -5.04
CA ALA A 14 -24.27 38.87 -4.53
C ALA A 14 -22.98 38.25 -3.98
N ILE A 15 -23.07 37.08 -3.31
CA ILE A 15 -21.91 36.36 -2.77
C ILE A 15 -21.05 35.79 -3.92
N ILE A 16 -21.67 35.23 -4.96
CA ILE A 16 -20.95 34.71 -6.13
C ILE A 16 -20.23 35.86 -6.88
N LEU A 17 -20.86 37.03 -7.02
CA LEU A 17 -20.26 38.20 -7.65
C LEU A 17 -19.09 38.75 -6.84
N ALA A 18 -19.17 38.74 -5.50
CA ALA A 18 -18.09 39.16 -4.61
C ALA A 18 -16.87 38.21 -4.69
N ILE A 19 -17.10 36.89 -4.83
CA ILE A 19 -16.05 35.90 -5.00
C ILE A 19 -15.33 36.05 -6.34
N ILE A 20 -16.06 36.29 -7.41
CA ILE A 20 -15.47 36.51 -8.75
C ILE A 20 -14.64 37.81 -8.74
N LEU A 21 -15.13 38.87 -8.11
CA LEU A 21 -14.41 40.15 -7.99
C LEU A 21 -13.15 40.01 -7.13
N TYR A 22 -13.19 39.23 -6.07
CA TYR A 22 -12.04 38.94 -5.19
C TYR A 22 -10.92 38.19 -5.94
N PHE A 23 -11.28 37.21 -6.78
CA PHE A 23 -10.31 36.48 -7.61
C PHE A 23 -9.76 37.31 -8.77
N SER A 24 -10.54 38.24 -9.33
CA SER A 24 -10.10 39.15 -10.38
C SER A 24 -9.10 40.23 -9.90
N LEU A 25 -9.23 40.67 -8.64
CA LEU A 25 -8.33 41.69 -8.06
C LEU A 25 -6.99 41.11 -7.53
N ARG A 26 -6.82 39.78 -7.49
CA ARG A 26 -5.58 39.13 -7.03
C ARG A 26 -4.56 38.80 -8.15
N HIS A 27 -4.86 39.18 -9.41
CA HIS A 27 -4.04 38.85 -10.57
C HIS A 27 -3.43 40.08 -11.26
N THR A 28 -3.07 41.12 -10.50
CA THR A 28 -2.28 42.23 -11.05
C THR A 28 -1.25 42.71 -10.05
N GLU A 29 -0.09 42.06 -10.06
CA GLU A 29 1.19 42.66 -9.70
C GLU A 29 2.31 41.76 -10.23
N GLY A 30 3.02 42.24 -11.24
CA GLY A 30 4.19 41.61 -11.86
C GLY A 30 4.68 42.45 -13.03
N ASP A 31 5.69 43.28 -12.76
CA ASP A 31 6.24 44.37 -13.55
C ASP A 31 6.59 44.04 -15.01
N GLY A 32 6.31 45.02 -15.86
CA GLY A 32 6.66 45.04 -17.25
C GLY A 32 8.11 45.48 -17.51
N HIS A 33 8.72 44.86 -18.50
CA HIS A 33 9.70 45.53 -19.38
C HIS A 33 9.39 45.17 -20.82
N VAL A 34 9.06 46.22 -21.55
CA VAL A 34 8.89 46.25 -23.02
C VAL A 34 10.27 46.31 -23.65
N HIS A 35 10.61 45.37 -24.54
CA HIS A 35 11.49 45.61 -25.67
C HIS A 35 10.92 44.89 -26.89
N THR A 36 10.59 45.72 -27.89
CA THR A 36 10.31 45.41 -29.29
C THR A 36 11.62 44.97 -29.96
N ASP A 37 11.61 43.86 -30.68
CA ASP A 37 11.82 43.68 -32.11
C ASP A 37 12.12 42.23 -32.47
N GLY A 38 11.43 41.75 -33.40
CA GLY A 38 11.41 40.72 -34.35
C GLY A 38 12.54 39.67 -34.43
N GLU A 39 12.16 38.43 -34.41
CA GLU A 39 12.41 37.47 -35.50
C GLU A 39 11.96 36.08 -34.99
N ALA A 40 11.15 35.43 -35.83
CA ALA A 40 10.68 34.06 -35.56
C ALA A 40 11.84 33.09 -35.73
N HIS A 41 12.28 32.50 -34.62
CA HIS A 41 13.05 31.25 -34.65
C HIS A 41 12.19 30.12 -34.09
N THR A 42 11.85 29.20 -34.96
CA THR A 42 11.38 27.85 -34.66
C THR A 42 12.42 27.17 -33.77
N GLU A 43 12.13 27.02 -32.48
CA GLU A 43 12.90 26.13 -31.62
C GLU A 43 12.50 24.67 -31.95
N GLU A 44 13.33 24.07 -32.80
CA GLU A 44 13.44 22.61 -32.83
C GLU A 44 13.94 22.15 -31.46
N SER A 45 13.12 21.36 -30.76
CA SER A 45 13.53 20.65 -29.57
C SER A 45 14.62 19.66 -29.94
N HIS A 46 15.88 20.07 -29.83
CA HIS A 46 16.97 19.12 -29.78
C HIS A 46 16.81 18.27 -28.51
N SER A 47 16.31 17.07 -28.66
CA SER A 47 16.62 15.99 -27.75
C SER A 47 18.15 15.87 -27.75
N GLU A 48 18.79 16.26 -26.63
CA GLU A 48 20.18 15.90 -26.39
C GLU A 48 20.29 14.38 -26.41
N GLU A 49 20.62 13.81 -27.56
CA GLU A 49 21.29 12.51 -27.61
C GLU A 49 22.60 12.70 -26.86
N LYS A 50 22.64 12.14 -25.64
CA LYS A 50 23.87 12.05 -24.86
C LYS A 50 24.87 11.27 -25.73
N GLU A 51 25.89 11.98 -26.21
CA GLU A 51 27.06 11.37 -26.86
C GLU A 51 27.54 10.19 -26.03
N PRO A 52 27.92 9.06 -26.66
CA PRO A 52 28.52 7.95 -25.97
C PRO A 52 29.78 8.47 -25.28
N THR A 53 29.85 8.34 -23.96
CA THR A 53 31.00 8.71 -23.13
C THR A 53 32.24 8.11 -23.76
N ALA A 54 33.22 8.97 -24.08
CA ALA A 54 34.50 8.51 -24.62
C ALA A 54 35.04 7.40 -23.69
N ILE A 55 35.38 6.29 -24.29
CA ILE A 55 35.97 5.13 -23.59
C ILE A 55 37.25 5.67 -22.99
N LYS A 56 37.34 5.65 -21.64
CA LYS A 56 38.55 6.08 -20.94
C LYS A 56 39.42 4.88 -20.67
N GLU A 57 40.65 4.92 -21.17
CA GLU A 57 41.62 3.89 -21.02
C GLU A 57 42.68 4.31 -19.97
N VAL A 58 43.17 3.34 -19.23
CA VAL A 58 44.22 3.51 -18.22
C VAL A 58 45.33 2.51 -18.46
N GLU A 59 46.57 3.00 -18.56
CA GLU A 59 47.73 2.20 -18.71
C GLU A 59 48.48 2.08 -17.39
N LEU A 60 48.86 0.87 -17.04
CA LEU A 60 49.71 0.57 -15.88
C LEU A 60 50.93 -0.25 -16.32
N ASN A 61 52.12 0.15 -15.89
CA ASN A 61 53.29 -0.68 -16.08
C ASN A 61 53.31 -1.89 -15.11
N GLU A 62 54.13 -2.87 -15.36
CA GLU A 62 54.19 -4.11 -14.58
C GLU A 62 54.48 -3.88 -13.10
N ALA A 63 55.30 -2.91 -12.75
CA ALA A 63 55.62 -2.55 -11.37
C ALA A 63 54.40 -1.96 -10.66
N GLN A 64 53.65 -1.11 -11.31
CA GLN A 64 52.38 -0.53 -10.82
C GLN A 64 51.28 -1.57 -10.66
N PHE A 65 51.13 -2.45 -11.63
CA PHE A 65 50.18 -3.56 -11.59
C PHE A 65 50.46 -4.48 -10.40
N ASN A 66 51.75 -4.91 -10.22
CA ASN A 66 52.14 -5.79 -9.13
C ASN A 66 52.04 -5.12 -7.75
N ALA A 67 52.28 -3.80 -7.66
CA ALA A 67 52.19 -3.05 -6.40
C ALA A 67 50.74 -2.78 -5.97
N SER A 68 49.79 -2.78 -6.89
CA SER A 68 48.41 -2.40 -6.65
C SER A 68 47.49 -3.54 -6.18
N SER A 69 48.02 -4.77 -6.03
CA SER A 69 47.23 -5.96 -5.64
C SER A 69 45.98 -6.16 -6.46
N ILE A 70 46.06 -5.91 -7.78
CA ILE A 70 44.94 -6.09 -8.70
C ILE A 70 44.68 -7.59 -8.88
N GLU A 71 43.44 -7.99 -8.66
CA GLU A 71 42.96 -9.33 -8.96
C GLU A 71 42.01 -9.28 -10.16
N LEU A 72 42.28 -10.11 -11.16
CA LEU A 72 41.51 -10.24 -12.37
C LEU A 72 40.60 -11.49 -12.33
N GLY A 73 39.45 -11.41 -12.89
CA GLY A 73 38.52 -12.55 -13.01
C GLY A 73 37.40 -12.27 -13.96
N THR A 74 36.32 -13.03 -13.84
CA THR A 74 35.10 -12.91 -14.68
C THR A 74 33.89 -12.73 -13.80
N PHE A 75 32.75 -12.41 -14.41
CA PHE A 75 31.46 -12.43 -13.72
C PHE A 75 31.20 -13.77 -13.06
N SER A 76 30.71 -13.74 -11.85
CA SER A 76 30.21 -14.93 -11.16
C SER A 76 28.68 -14.92 -11.15
N ASP A 77 28.06 -16.06 -11.42
CA ASP A 77 26.63 -16.23 -11.22
C ASP A 77 26.35 -16.40 -9.73
N LYS A 78 25.63 -15.46 -9.15
CA LYS A 78 25.25 -15.44 -7.73
C LYS A 78 23.74 -15.43 -7.58
N ASN A 79 23.27 -16.19 -6.61
CA ASN A 79 21.86 -16.18 -6.23
C ASN A 79 21.65 -15.08 -5.20
N LEU A 80 21.26 -13.88 -5.67
CA LEU A 80 21.03 -12.72 -4.80
C LEU A 80 19.54 -12.58 -4.54
N SER A 81 19.17 -12.43 -3.26
CA SER A 81 17.79 -12.20 -2.83
C SER A 81 17.47 -10.73 -2.94
N GLU A 82 16.43 -10.41 -3.69
CA GLU A 82 15.90 -9.06 -3.76
C GLU A 82 14.87 -8.86 -2.65
N VAL A 83 14.99 -7.73 -1.93
CA VAL A 83 14.07 -7.35 -0.85
C VAL A 83 13.44 -6.02 -1.20
N ILE A 84 12.10 -5.99 -1.21
CA ILE A 84 11.32 -4.77 -1.42
C ILE A 84 10.96 -4.18 -0.06
N LYS A 85 11.32 -2.90 0.15
CA LYS A 85 10.93 -2.15 1.33
C LYS A 85 9.56 -1.53 1.12
N ALA A 86 8.63 -1.79 2.02
CA ALA A 86 7.30 -1.21 2.03
C ALA A 86 6.94 -0.73 3.43
N ASN A 87 6.03 0.23 3.50
CA ASN A 87 5.47 0.71 4.76
C ASN A 87 3.99 0.33 4.80
N GLY A 88 3.42 0.26 5.98
CA GLY A 88 2.00 -0.05 6.10
C GLY A 88 1.47 0.09 7.51
N TYR A 89 0.24 -0.37 7.68
CA TYR A 89 -0.49 -0.29 8.93
C TYR A 89 -1.16 -1.61 9.23
N THR A 90 -1.23 -1.94 10.51
CA THR A 90 -2.08 -3.04 10.98
C THR A 90 -3.55 -2.67 10.79
N LYS A 91 -4.36 -3.58 10.26
CA LYS A 91 -5.77 -3.35 9.96
C LYS A 91 -6.61 -4.58 10.32
N LEU A 92 -7.88 -4.34 10.60
CA LEU A 92 -8.85 -5.42 10.80
C LEU A 92 -9.71 -5.59 9.55
N PRO A 93 -10.03 -6.83 9.18
CA PRO A 93 -11.10 -7.08 8.21
C PRO A 93 -12.43 -6.51 8.70
N PRO A 94 -13.31 -6.02 7.81
CA PRO A 94 -14.62 -5.46 8.20
C PRO A 94 -15.48 -6.39 9.05
N GLN A 95 -15.37 -7.71 8.86
CA GLN A 95 -16.11 -8.70 9.63
C GLN A 95 -15.61 -8.89 11.08
N ASN A 96 -14.45 -8.34 11.43
CA ASN A 96 -13.85 -8.39 12.76
C ASN A 96 -14.01 -7.10 13.56
N GLN A 97 -14.83 -6.19 13.07
CA GLN A 97 -15.21 -4.96 13.77
C GLN A 97 -16.72 -4.77 13.64
N ALA A 98 -17.34 -4.23 14.67
CA ALA A 98 -18.77 -4.01 14.70
C ALA A 98 -19.13 -2.73 15.45
N ASP A 99 -19.96 -1.92 14.80
CA ASP A 99 -20.65 -0.79 15.42
C ASP A 99 -21.97 -1.31 15.98
N VAL A 100 -22.10 -1.28 17.28
CA VAL A 100 -23.33 -1.69 17.94
C VAL A 100 -24.32 -0.54 17.88
N SER A 101 -25.46 -0.76 17.26
CA SER A 101 -26.57 0.22 17.16
C SER A 101 -27.89 -0.42 17.57
N VAL A 102 -28.93 0.40 17.70
CA VAL A 102 -30.28 -0.03 18.00
C VAL A 102 -31.22 0.25 16.83
N PHE A 103 -32.32 -0.52 16.77
CA PHE A 103 -33.37 -0.35 15.73
C PHE A 103 -34.45 0.67 16.09
N THR A 104 -34.50 1.07 17.38
CA THR A 104 -35.59 1.93 17.90
C THR A 104 -35.03 2.94 18.86
N THR A 105 -35.53 4.15 18.84
CA THR A 105 -35.21 5.23 19.79
C THR A 105 -35.58 4.85 21.21
N GLY A 106 -34.76 5.22 22.19
CA GLY A 106 -35.00 4.97 23.60
C GLY A 106 -34.01 5.67 24.52
N ILE A 107 -34.07 5.38 25.81
CA ILE A 107 -33.18 5.92 26.83
C ILE A 107 -32.31 4.80 27.38
N VAL A 108 -31.02 5.07 27.54
CA VAL A 108 -30.08 4.12 28.15
C VAL A 108 -30.38 3.94 29.63
N LYS A 109 -30.73 2.72 30.02
CA LYS A 109 -31.02 2.37 31.40
C LYS A 109 -29.78 1.89 32.15
N THR A 110 -29.02 0.98 31.55
CA THR A 110 -27.75 0.45 32.13
C THR A 110 -26.70 0.29 31.04
N ILE A 111 -25.44 0.39 31.45
CA ILE A 111 -24.27 0.00 30.66
C ILE A 111 -23.52 -1.03 31.49
N ASN A 112 -23.32 -2.25 30.95
CA ASN A 112 -22.81 -3.39 31.69
C ASN A 112 -21.36 -3.73 31.33
N VAL A 113 -20.70 -2.84 30.57
CA VAL A 113 -19.34 -3.00 30.07
C VAL A 113 -18.57 -1.72 30.19
N ILE A 114 -17.23 -1.83 30.16
CA ILE A 114 -16.31 -0.71 30.13
C ILE A 114 -15.40 -0.80 28.89
N GLU A 115 -14.78 0.31 28.49
CA GLU A 115 -13.78 0.32 27.42
C GLU A 115 -12.59 -0.58 27.78
N GLY A 116 -12.08 -1.31 26.77
CA GLY A 116 -11.03 -2.32 26.93
C GLY A 116 -11.53 -3.70 27.39
N GLN A 117 -12.77 -3.82 27.87
CA GLN A 117 -13.34 -5.09 28.33
C GLN A 117 -13.61 -6.03 27.15
N ARG A 118 -13.28 -7.33 27.35
CA ARG A 118 -13.63 -8.39 26.39
C ARG A 118 -15.08 -8.82 26.59
N VAL A 119 -15.80 -8.95 25.49
CA VAL A 119 -17.19 -9.45 25.46
C VAL A 119 -17.31 -10.65 24.52
N SER A 120 -18.31 -11.49 24.79
CA SER A 120 -18.67 -12.62 23.93
C SER A 120 -19.89 -12.28 23.06
N LYS A 121 -19.96 -12.84 21.86
CA LYS A 121 -21.13 -12.72 21.00
C LYS A 121 -22.39 -13.14 21.75
N GLY A 122 -23.46 -12.30 21.71
CA GLY A 122 -24.71 -12.52 22.43
C GLY A 122 -24.72 -12.02 23.87
N GLN A 123 -23.58 -11.54 24.41
CA GLN A 123 -23.54 -10.95 25.76
C GLN A 123 -24.30 -9.63 25.81
N THR A 124 -25.11 -9.42 26.87
CA THR A 124 -25.78 -8.14 27.12
C THR A 124 -24.77 -7.09 27.55
N ILE A 125 -24.66 -6.02 26.77
CA ILE A 125 -23.69 -4.93 26.94
C ILE A 125 -24.33 -3.64 27.46
N ALA A 126 -25.61 -3.42 27.15
CA ALA A 126 -26.41 -2.32 27.65
C ALA A 126 -27.87 -2.71 27.71
N THR A 127 -28.70 -1.91 28.39
CA THR A 127 -30.16 -2.02 28.40
C THR A 127 -30.75 -0.68 28.03
N ILE A 128 -31.71 -0.71 27.12
CA ILE A 128 -32.44 0.48 26.64
C ILE A 128 -33.91 0.35 27.03
N GLU A 129 -34.50 1.46 27.42
CA GLU A 129 -35.91 1.56 27.75
C GLU A 129 -36.63 2.45 26.74
N SER A 130 -37.79 1.96 26.23
CA SER A 130 -38.60 2.71 25.28
C SER A 130 -40.09 2.29 25.42
N PRO A 131 -41.00 3.23 25.40
CA PRO A 131 -42.45 2.94 25.35
C PRO A 131 -42.86 2.17 24.07
N GLU A 132 -42.08 2.30 23.00
CA GLU A 132 -42.34 1.64 21.74
C GLU A 132 -42.27 0.11 21.88
N PHE A 133 -41.41 -0.40 22.76
CA PHE A 133 -41.32 -1.84 23.03
C PHE A 133 -42.62 -2.39 23.62
N THR A 134 -43.27 -1.63 24.50
CA THR A 134 -44.54 -2.01 25.11
C THR A 134 -45.67 -2.00 24.05
N LYS A 135 -45.70 -0.97 23.19
CA LYS A 135 -46.71 -0.87 22.10
C LYS A 135 -46.63 -2.03 21.09
N ILE A 136 -45.43 -2.41 20.67
CA ILE A 136 -45.25 -3.53 19.75
C ILE A 136 -45.70 -4.84 20.39
N GLN A 137 -45.42 -5.06 21.68
CA GLN A 137 -45.86 -6.24 22.42
C GLN A 137 -47.41 -6.27 22.58
N GLU A 138 -48.05 -5.14 22.90
CA GLU A 138 -49.50 -5.01 22.96
C GLU A 138 -50.12 -5.35 21.61
N ALA A 139 -49.62 -4.76 20.52
CA ALA A 139 -50.11 -5.04 19.17
C ALA A 139 -49.98 -6.53 18.81
N TYR A 140 -48.88 -7.16 19.18
CA TYR A 140 -48.65 -8.59 18.97
C TYR A 140 -49.67 -9.45 19.75
N LEU A 141 -49.87 -9.18 21.05
CA LEU A 141 -50.81 -9.92 21.88
C LEU A 141 -52.24 -9.78 21.39
N THR A 142 -52.62 -8.57 20.98
CA THR A 142 -53.92 -8.30 20.38
C THR A 142 -54.11 -9.08 19.09
N SER A 143 -53.14 -9.03 18.20
CA SER A 143 -53.14 -9.75 16.93
C SER A 143 -53.18 -11.26 17.13
N LYS A 144 -52.47 -11.77 18.14
CA LYS A 144 -52.48 -13.21 18.50
C LYS A 144 -53.90 -13.67 18.88
N SER A 145 -54.59 -12.93 19.76
CA SER A 145 -55.95 -13.25 20.17
C SER A 145 -56.93 -13.16 19.03
N ASN A 146 -56.84 -12.11 18.18
CA ASN A 146 -57.68 -11.97 17.00
C ASN A 146 -57.46 -13.09 15.98
N LEU A 147 -56.22 -13.51 15.78
CA LEU A 147 -55.87 -14.59 14.85
C LEU A 147 -56.47 -15.91 15.32
N GLU A 148 -56.43 -16.20 16.63
CA GLU A 148 -57.05 -17.41 17.21
C GLU A 148 -58.56 -17.40 16.98
N PHE A 149 -59.23 -16.29 17.27
CA PHE A 149 -60.65 -16.14 17.01
C PHE A 149 -61.03 -16.33 15.53
N LEU A 150 -60.32 -15.61 14.62
CA LEU A 150 -60.57 -15.70 13.18
C LEU A 150 -60.25 -17.09 12.61
N LYS A 151 -59.32 -17.82 13.20
CA LYS A 151 -59.00 -19.18 12.81
C LYS A 151 -60.17 -20.12 13.10
N LEU A 152 -60.73 -20.06 14.30
CA LEU A 152 -61.89 -20.85 14.68
C LEU A 152 -63.14 -20.46 13.82
N GLU A 153 -63.32 -19.20 13.55
CA GLU A 153 -64.41 -18.72 12.66
C GLU A 153 -64.24 -19.22 11.22
N PHE A 154 -63.01 -19.19 10.70
CA PHE A 154 -62.69 -19.70 9.36
C PHE A 154 -62.97 -21.22 9.27
N GLU A 155 -62.55 -21.99 10.27
CA GLU A 155 -62.79 -23.43 10.32
C GLU A 155 -64.28 -23.72 10.35
N ARG A 156 -65.07 -23.01 11.17
CA ARG A 156 -66.53 -23.14 11.26
C ARG A 156 -67.20 -22.80 9.93
N GLN A 157 -66.85 -21.64 9.32
CA GLN A 157 -67.44 -21.21 8.05
C GLN A 157 -67.04 -22.12 6.89
N LYS A 158 -65.89 -22.73 6.96
CA LYS A 158 -65.42 -23.74 5.99
C LYS A 158 -66.36 -24.97 6.03
N THR A 159 -66.62 -25.54 7.20
CA THR A 159 -67.51 -26.69 7.36
C THR A 159 -68.91 -26.36 6.88
N LEU A 160 -69.49 -25.20 7.24
CA LEU A 160 -70.77 -24.79 6.78
C LEU A 160 -70.88 -24.55 5.27
N SER A 161 -69.79 -24.10 4.65
CA SER A 161 -69.71 -23.92 3.19
C SER A 161 -69.59 -25.26 2.46
N ASP A 162 -68.85 -26.21 3.04
CA ASP A 162 -68.68 -27.56 2.47
C ASP A 162 -69.98 -28.36 2.55
N GLU A 163 -70.82 -28.05 3.53
CA GLU A 163 -72.21 -28.62 3.68
C GLU A 163 -73.28 -27.80 2.93
N GLU A 164 -72.92 -26.81 2.13
CA GLU A 164 -73.84 -25.93 1.35
C GLU A 164 -74.84 -25.13 2.24
N VAL A 165 -74.59 -24.98 3.51
CA VAL A 165 -75.48 -24.27 4.48
C VAL A 165 -75.26 -22.74 4.43
N ASN A 166 -74.07 -22.32 4.02
CA ASN A 166 -73.68 -20.91 4.04
C ASN A 166 -73.34 -20.35 2.65
N SER A 167 -73.46 -19.02 2.48
CA SER A 167 -73.13 -18.38 1.20
C SER A 167 -71.58 -18.38 1.00
N LYS A 168 -71.16 -18.68 -0.24
CA LYS A 168 -69.78 -18.59 -0.64
C LYS A 168 -69.11 -17.23 -0.34
N LYS A 169 -69.92 -16.14 -0.36
CA LYS A 169 -69.49 -14.76 -0.04
C LYS A 169 -69.00 -14.64 1.43
N VAL A 170 -69.69 -15.24 2.38
CA VAL A 170 -69.41 -15.21 3.81
C VAL A 170 -68.11 -16.00 4.05
N PHE A 171 -67.97 -17.19 3.49
CA PHE A 171 -66.76 -17.99 3.57
C PHE A 171 -65.56 -17.26 3.01
N GLN A 172 -65.68 -16.67 1.80
CA GLN A 172 -64.60 -15.91 1.17
C GLN A 172 -64.12 -14.72 2.03
N LYS A 173 -65.11 -13.98 2.64
CA LYS A 173 -64.79 -12.88 3.55
C LYS A 173 -64.04 -13.37 4.79
N THR A 174 -64.54 -14.38 5.48
CA THR A 174 -63.90 -14.93 6.68
C THR A 174 -62.52 -15.47 6.39
N LYS A 175 -62.33 -16.13 5.24
CA LYS A 175 -61.03 -16.55 4.75
C LYS A 175 -60.07 -15.38 4.58
N SER A 176 -60.52 -14.30 3.92
CA SER A 176 -59.70 -13.10 3.73
C SER A 176 -59.33 -12.43 5.05
N ASP A 177 -60.30 -12.27 5.97
CA ASP A 177 -60.06 -11.68 7.29
C ASP A 177 -59.03 -12.49 8.10
N TYR A 178 -59.11 -13.83 8.08
CA TYR A 178 -58.12 -14.74 8.71
C TYR A 178 -56.70 -14.59 8.08
N GLU A 179 -56.63 -14.54 6.75
CA GLU A 179 -55.35 -14.42 6.06
C GLU A 179 -54.67 -13.07 6.32
N ILE A 180 -55.43 -11.98 6.38
CA ILE A 180 -54.95 -10.63 6.71
C ILE A 180 -54.38 -10.61 8.14
N GLU A 181 -55.12 -11.14 9.12
CA GLU A 181 -54.68 -11.13 10.51
C GLU A 181 -53.47 -12.05 10.71
N ARG A 182 -53.40 -13.19 10.02
CA ARG A 182 -52.24 -14.09 10.01
C ARG A 182 -51.00 -13.38 9.50
N ALA A 183 -51.11 -12.60 8.43
CA ALA A 183 -49.99 -11.81 7.90
C ALA A 183 -49.55 -10.75 8.89
N ARG A 184 -50.49 -10.06 9.55
CA ARG A 184 -50.22 -9.05 10.59
C ARG A 184 -49.50 -9.66 11.79
N PHE A 185 -49.98 -10.80 12.32
CA PHE A 185 -49.36 -11.54 13.41
C PHE A 185 -47.94 -11.93 13.07
N ASN A 186 -47.72 -12.52 11.89
CA ASN A 186 -46.38 -12.91 11.44
C ASN A 186 -45.42 -11.73 11.33
N SER A 187 -45.90 -10.56 10.89
CA SER A 187 -45.09 -9.31 10.82
C SER A 187 -44.69 -8.84 12.22
N LEU A 188 -45.64 -8.77 13.16
CA LEU A 188 -45.35 -8.37 14.54
C LEU A 188 -44.41 -9.34 15.25
N GLN A 189 -44.60 -10.64 15.01
CA GLN A 189 -43.68 -11.67 15.54
C GLN A 189 -42.24 -11.48 15.06
N LYS A 190 -42.06 -11.18 13.77
CA LYS A 190 -40.72 -10.88 13.21
C LYS A 190 -40.11 -9.63 13.84
N GLN A 191 -40.92 -8.57 14.06
CA GLN A 191 -40.46 -7.35 14.73
C GLN A 191 -39.99 -7.63 16.17
N LEU A 192 -40.73 -8.42 16.97
CA LEU A 192 -40.36 -8.81 18.30
C LEU A 192 -39.05 -9.64 18.29
N ASN A 193 -38.90 -10.60 17.37
CA ASN A 193 -37.74 -11.40 17.22
C ASN A 193 -36.47 -10.56 16.91
N THR A 194 -36.63 -9.55 16.01
CA THR A 194 -35.54 -8.60 15.69
C THR A 194 -35.09 -7.79 16.90
N LEU A 195 -36.02 -7.44 17.78
CA LEU A 195 -35.78 -6.72 19.02
C LEU A 195 -35.34 -7.66 20.18
N HIS A 196 -35.25 -8.96 19.97
CA HIS A 196 -34.98 -9.99 20.99
C HIS A 196 -35.98 -9.95 22.16
N ILE A 197 -37.24 -9.61 21.90
CA ILE A 197 -38.32 -9.56 22.86
C ILE A 197 -39.13 -10.85 22.79
N SER A 198 -39.33 -11.49 23.96
CA SER A 198 -40.16 -12.68 24.05
C SER A 198 -41.66 -12.34 23.99
N GLY A 199 -42.43 -13.06 23.16
CA GLY A 199 -43.87 -12.92 23.04
C GLY A 199 -44.66 -13.66 24.16
N ASN A 200 -44.09 -13.90 25.36
CA ASN A 200 -44.65 -14.76 26.38
C ASN A 200 -45.68 -14.11 27.31
N GLY A 201 -46.30 -13.02 26.94
CA GLY A 201 -47.39 -12.37 27.69
C GLY A 201 -46.95 -11.33 28.72
N ASN A 202 -45.72 -11.35 29.22
CA ASN A 202 -45.20 -10.29 30.08
C ASN A 202 -44.61 -9.16 29.23
N THR A 203 -45.23 -8.01 29.24
CA THR A 203 -44.70 -6.83 28.54
C THR A 203 -43.53 -6.22 29.29
N THR A 204 -42.48 -5.83 28.56
CA THR A 204 -41.30 -5.12 29.08
C THR A 204 -41.07 -3.83 28.32
N ALA A 205 -40.76 -2.78 29.04
CA ALA A 205 -40.33 -1.51 28.45
C ALA A 205 -38.83 -1.47 28.16
N SER A 206 -38.07 -2.49 28.64
CA SER A 206 -36.60 -2.54 28.55
C SER A 206 -36.14 -3.68 27.66
N VAL A 207 -35.17 -3.41 26.78
CA VAL A 207 -34.56 -4.38 25.85
C VAL A 207 -33.05 -4.41 26.03
N SER A 208 -32.50 -5.61 26.02
CA SER A 208 -31.05 -5.82 26.06
C SER A 208 -30.39 -5.55 24.72
N VAL A 209 -29.35 -4.74 24.70
CA VAL A 209 -28.42 -4.58 23.59
C VAL A 209 -27.36 -5.64 23.72
N ILE A 210 -27.20 -6.49 22.72
CA ILE A 210 -26.26 -7.61 22.73
C ILE A 210 -25.09 -7.38 21.79
N ALA A 211 -23.92 -7.94 22.14
CA ALA A 211 -22.74 -7.90 21.30
C ALA A 211 -22.93 -8.75 20.03
N PRO A 212 -22.79 -8.19 18.81
CA PRO A 212 -22.95 -8.93 17.55
C PRO A 212 -21.77 -9.85 17.26
N ILE A 213 -20.58 -9.54 17.76
CA ILE A 213 -19.35 -10.31 17.64
C ILE A 213 -18.68 -10.46 19.02
N SER A 214 -17.77 -11.42 19.15
CA SER A 214 -16.86 -11.49 20.30
C SER A 214 -15.67 -10.60 20.05
N GLY A 215 -15.21 -9.85 21.05
CA GLY A 215 -14.09 -8.91 20.89
C GLY A 215 -13.89 -8.04 22.10
N ASN A 216 -13.17 -6.94 21.93
CA ASN A 216 -12.97 -5.94 22.99
C ASN A 216 -13.76 -4.66 22.67
N ILE A 217 -14.36 -4.05 23.66
CA ILE A 217 -14.99 -2.74 23.53
C ILE A 217 -13.88 -1.70 23.34
N THR A 218 -13.94 -0.92 22.27
CA THR A 218 -12.95 0.15 22.02
C THR A 218 -13.44 1.51 22.43
N GLU A 219 -14.70 1.82 22.13
CA GLU A 219 -15.32 3.12 22.42
C GLU A 219 -16.74 2.95 22.87
N ILE A 220 -17.19 3.77 23.82
CA ILE A 220 -18.57 3.85 24.31
C ILE A 220 -19.08 5.28 24.10
N HIS A 221 -20.04 5.46 23.18
CA HIS A 221 -20.58 6.77 22.81
C HIS A 221 -21.82 7.19 23.60
N ILE A 222 -22.29 6.35 24.52
CA ILE A 222 -23.50 6.56 25.31
C ILE A 222 -23.21 6.72 26.81
N LYS A 223 -24.17 7.34 27.50
CA LYS A 223 -24.17 7.50 28.97
C LYS A 223 -25.53 7.04 29.50
N ILE A 224 -25.57 6.59 30.76
CA ILE A 224 -26.83 6.27 31.44
C ILE A 224 -27.74 7.51 31.43
N GLY A 225 -29.01 7.34 31.02
CA GLY A 225 -29.99 8.41 30.86
C GLY A 225 -29.90 9.17 29.52
N SER A 226 -28.90 8.90 28.65
CA SER A 226 -28.87 9.52 27.33
C SER A 226 -29.91 8.93 26.40
N ASN A 227 -30.44 9.77 25.49
CA ASN A 227 -31.28 9.33 24.40
C ASN A 227 -30.44 8.67 23.32
N VAL A 228 -30.92 7.55 22.79
CA VAL A 228 -30.34 6.85 21.65
C VAL A 228 -31.30 6.86 20.48
N GLU A 229 -30.72 6.96 19.27
CA GLU A 229 -31.49 7.01 18.02
C GLU A 229 -31.19 5.75 17.20
N ALA A 230 -32.18 5.30 16.44
CA ALA A 230 -32.07 4.16 15.55
C ALA A 230 -30.90 4.37 14.55
N GLY A 231 -30.05 3.36 14.40
CA GLY A 231 -28.92 3.36 13.47
C GLY A 231 -27.67 4.14 13.90
N LYS A 232 -27.72 4.90 15.03
CA LYS A 232 -26.51 5.55 15.56
C LYS A 232 -25.68 4.55 16.37
N PRO A 233 -24.32 4.53 16.21
CA PRO A 233 -23.44 3.69 17.00
C PRO A 233 -23.53 4.03 18.50
N LEU A 234 -23.69 3.02 19.34
CA LEU A 234 -23.66 3.11 20.78
C LEU A 234 -22.26 2.82 21.34
N MET A 235 -21.60 1.86 20.76
CA MET A 235 -20.24 1.43 21.10
C MET A 235 -19.64 0.60 19.96
N ASN A 236 -18.30 0.52 19.97
CA ASN A 236 -17.54 -0.20 18.96
C ASN A 236 -16.90 -1.45 19.58
N ILE A 237 -16.95 -2.57 18.86
CA ILE A 237 -16.33 -3.84 19.24
C ILE A 237 -15.34 -4.25 18.17
N VAL A 238 -14.11 -4.65 18.57
CA VAL A 238 -13.08 -5.15 17.67
C VAL A 238 -12.57 -6.51 18.11
N ASP A 239 -12.40 -7.41 17.14
CA ASP A 239 -11.77 -8.70 17.34
C ASP A 239 -10.39 -8.72 16.69
N ASN A 240 -9.34 -8.55 17.49
CA ASN A 240 -7.95 -8.50 17.02
C ASN A 240 -7.39 -9.87 16.59
N SER A 241 -8.17 -10.96 16.66
CA SER A 241 -7.70 -12.30 16.31
C SER A 241 -7.37 -12.48 14.83
N LYS A 242 -7.85 -11.60 13.96
CA LYS A 242 -7.66 -11.62 12.51
C LYS A 242 -6.98 -10.36 11.98
N LEU A 243 -6.14 -9.74 12.81
CA LEU A 243 -5.36 -8.58 12.41
C LEU A 243 -4.42 -8.96 11.26
N HIS A 244 -4.35 -8.11 10.26
CA HIS A 244 -3.42 -8.21 9.14
C HIS A 244 -2.72 -6.87 8.91
N VAL A 245 -1.76 -6.84 8.00
CA VAL A 245 -1.06 -5.61 7.60
C VAL A 245 -1.45 -5.24 6.18
N ASP A 246 -1.83 -3.98 5.98
CA ASP A 246 -1.96 -3.37 4.67
C ASP A 246 -0.65 -2.64 4.36
N LEU A 247 0.12 -3.16 3.41
CA LEU A 247 1.38 -2.59 2.93
C LEU A 247 1.14 -1.74 1.70
N LEU A 248 1.77 -0.59 1.64
CA LEU A 248 1.75 0.30 0.49
C LEU A 248 2.98 0.01 -0.39
N VAL A 249 2.76 -0.63 -1.52
CA VAL A 249 3.81 -0.96 -2.50
C VAL A 249 3.71 -0.01 -3.69
N TYR A 250 4.81 0.67 -4.00
CA TYR A 250 4.88 1.61 -5.12
C TYR A 250 4.84 0.88 -6.48
N GLU A 251 4.32 1.55 -7.50
CA GLU A 251 4.15 1.03 -8.86
C GLU A 251 5.42 0.36 -9.42
N LYS A 252 6.59 0.97 -9.22
CA LYS A 252 7.89 0.45 -9.71
C LYS A 252 8.24 -0.95 -9.18
N ASP A 253 7.75 -1.32 -7.99
CA ASP A 253 8.05 -2.58 -7.31
C ASP A 253 6.89 -3.59 -7.39
N LEU A 254 5.70 -3.15 -7.87
CA LEU A 254 4.48 -3.93 -7.86
C LEU A 254 4.60 -5.24 -8.65
N PHE A 255 5.30 -5.23 -9.80
CA PHE A 255 5.46 -6.42 -10.65
C PHE A 255 6.26 -7.54 -9.99
N LYS A 256 7.05 -7.21 -8.96
CA LYS A 256 7.86 -8.15 -8.19
C LYS A 256 7.10 -8.75 -7.00
N VAL A 257 5.96 -8.15 -6.62
CA VAL A 257 5.15 -8.56 -5.47
C VAL A 257 4.07 -9.54 -5.91
N LYS A 258 4.01 -10.70 -5.25
CA LYS A 258 3.07 -11.78 -5.55
C LYS A 258 2.49 -12.37 -4.28
N GLN A 259 1.28 -12.92 -4.41
CA GLN A 259 0.67 -13.70 -3.35
C GLN A 259 1.59 -14.90 -2.98
N GLY A 260 1.71 -15.16 -1.69
CA GLY A 260 2.49 -16.27 -1.15
C GLY A 260 3.93 -15.91 -0.77
N GLN A 261 4.42 -14.71 -1.06
CA GLN A 261 5.74 -14.26 -0.63
C GLN A 261 5.81 -14.04 0.88
N ASN A 262 6.97 -14.30 1.46
CA ASN A 262 7.24 -14.03 2.86
C ASN A 262 7.51 -12.55 3.06
N VAL A 263 7.05 -12.05 4.21
CA VAL A 263 7.25 -10.65 4.64
C VAL A 263 7.78 -10.65 6.05
N ARG A 264 8.75 -9.81 6.32
CA ARG A 264 9.23 -9.51 7.67
C ARG A 264 8.77 -8.11 8.04
N PHE A 265 8.00 -8.00 9.12
CA PHE A 265 7.54 -6.72 9.66
C PHE A 265 8.45 -6.29 10.78
N ILE A 266 8.82 -5.02 10.77
CA ILE A 266 9.65 -4.38 11.79
C ILE A 266 8.77 -3.36 12.51
N LEU A 267 8.49 -3.62 13.79
CA LEU A 267 7.75 -2.70 14.67
C LEU A 267 8.72 -1.67 15.26
N THR A 268 8.71 -0.45 14.74
CA THR A 268 9.61 0.63 15.14
C THR A 268 9.43 1.06 16.61
N ASN A 269 8.24 0.87 17.16
CA ASN A 269 7.89 1.24 18.54
C ASN A 269 8.06 0.11 19.58
N GLN A 270 8.58 -1.06 19.18
CA GLN A 270 8.82 -2.22 20.06
C GLN A 270 10.25 -2.78 19.86
N ASN A 271 11.28 -1.94 20.06
CA ASN A 271 12.69 -2.33 19.94
C ASN A 271 13.04 -3.04 18.62
N ASN A 272 12.46 -2.62 17.50
CA ASN A 272 12.65 -3.22 16.17
C ASN A 272 12.37 -4.74 16.14
N THR A 273 11.38 -5.18 16.89
CA THR A 273 11.00 -6.59 16.89
C THR A 273 10.53 -7.02 15.51
N GLU A 274 11.12 -8.09 14.99
CA GLU A 274 10.75 -8.69 13.71
C GLU A 274 9.60 -9.68 13.91
N ILE A 275 8.57 -9.55 13.07
CA ILE A 275 7.44 -10.47 12.98
C ILE A 275 7.37 -10.98 11.55
N ASN A 276 7.22 -12.28 11.39
CA ASN A 276 7.06 -12.89 10.07
C ASN A 276 5.59 -12.91 9.65
N GLY A 277 5.37 -12.80 8.35
CA GLY A 277 4.07 -12.93 7.74
C GLY A 277 4.15 -13.36 6.29
N LYS A 278 3.00 -13.42 5.64
CA LYS A 278 2.89 -13.86 4.25
C LYS A 278 1.85 -13.05 3.50
N ILE A 279 2.17 -12.67 2.27
CA ILE A 279 1.22 -11.96 1.40
C ILE A 279 0.09 -12.92 1.02
N PHE A 280 -1.16 -12.57 1.40
CA PHE A 280 -2.33 -13.34 1.00
C PHE A 280 -3.14 -12.69 -0.14
N SER A 281 -2.96 -11.37 -0.38
CA SER A 281 -3.62 -10.68 -1.48
C SER A 281 -2.83 -9.47 -1.94
N VAL A 282 -2.88 -9.18 -3.24
CA VAL A 282 -2.35 -7.96 -3.85
C VAL A 282 -3.52 -7.18 -4.44
N GLY A 283 -3.69 -5.94 -4.02
CA GLY A 283 -4.74 -5.03 -4.50
C GLY A 283 -4.63 -4.81 -6.01
N LYS A 284 -5.75 -4.42 -6.60
CA LYS A 284 -5.85 -4.15 -8.05
C LYS A 284 -6.23 -2.69 -8.36
N SER A 285 -6.16 -1.83 -7.35
CA SER A 285 -6.46 -0.40 -7.47
C SER A 285 -5.34 0.40 -6.85
N PHE A 286 -4.97 1.50 -7.51
CA PHE A 286 -4.03 2.46 -6.96
C PHE A 286 -4.72 3.36 -5.94
N GLU A 287 -4.01 3.69 -4.88
CA GLU A 287 -4.37 4.80 -4.00
C GLU A 287 -3.90 6.10 -4.66
N ASN A 288 -4.84 6.99 -4.96
CA ASN A 288 -4.61 8.17 -5.79
C ASN A 288 -3.58 9.15 -5.21
N GLU A 289 -3.46 9.22 -3.88
CA GLU A 289 -2.55 10.16 -3.22
C GLU A 289 -1.08 9.69 -3.24
N THR A 290 -0.84 8.39 -3.15
CA THR A 290 0.51 7.83 -2.94
C THR A 290 1.09 7.11 -4.15
N LYS A 291 0.31 6.89 -5.22
CA LYS A 291 0.65 6.04 -6.38
C LYS A 291 1.15 4.66 -5.94
N SER A 292 0.54 4.12 -4.91
CA SER A 292 0.85 2.80 -4.37
C SER A 292 -0.36 1.89 -4.47
N VAL A 293 -0.13 0.59 -4.36
CA VAL A 293 -1.17 -0.44 -4.29
C VAL A 293 -1.12 -1.07 -2.91
N ALA A 294 -2.28 -1.26 -2.30
CA ALA A 294 -2.38 -1.97 -1.03
C ALA A 294 -2.10 -3.47 -1.23
N VAL A 295 -1.15 -3.99 -0.48
CA VAL A 295 -0.79 -5.41 -0.44
C VAL A 295 -1.11 -5.93 0.95
N HIS A 296 -1.96 -6.94 1.03
CA HIS A 296 -2.42 -7.50 2.29
C HIS A 296 -1.59 -8.70 2.70
N ALA A 297 -1.03 -8.64 3.90
CA ALA A 297 -0.21 -9.71 4.45
C ALA A 297 -0.72 -10.14 5.83
N ASP A 298 -0.79 -11.44 6.08
CA ASP A 298 -1.09 -11.99 7.39
C ASP A 298 0.13 -11.89 8.32
N ILE A 299 -0.13 -12.04 9.60
CA ILE A 299 0.90 -12.01 10.65
C ILE A 299 1.00 -13.40 11.25
N SER A 300 2.17 -14.03 11.10
CA SER A 300 2.47 -15.32 11.71
C SER A 300 2.95 -15.13 13.16
N ASN A 301 2.47 -15.93 14.10
CA ASN A 301 2.82 -15.88 15.53
C ASN A 301 2.35 -14.63 16.29
N PHE A 302 1.10 -14.65 16.69
CA PHE A 302 0.39 -13.57 17.40
C PHE A 302 0.70 -13.52 18.92
N GLN A 303 1.97 -13.58 19.32
CA GLN A 303 2.32 -13.46 20.75
C GLN A 303 2.39 -12.00 21.23
N GLN A 304 2.40 -11.04 20.30
CA GLN A 304 2.48 -9.63 20.64
C GLN A 304 1.10 -8.96 20.61
N LYS A 305 0.87 -8.03 21.54
CA LYS A 305 -0.36 -7.23 21.61
C LYS A 305 -0.37 -6.16 20.50
N LEU A 306 -0.69 -6.58 19.29
CA LEU A 306 -0.89 -5.66 18.17
C LEU A 306 -2.31 -5.11 18.23
N ILE A 307 -2.45 -3.84 17.90
CA ILE A 307 -3.74 -3.15 17.78
C ILE A 307 -3.88 -2.58 16.36
N PRO A 308 -5.09 -2.36 15.86
CA PRO A 308 -5.31 -1.72 14.57
C PRO A 308 -4.70 -0.32 14.50
N GLY A 309 -4.18 0.07 13.35
CA GLY A 309 -3.58 1.38 13.11
C GLY A 309 -2.11 1.51 13.50
N MET A 310 -1.45 0.46 13.97
CA MET A 310 0.00 0.50 14.23
C MET A 310 0.77 0.57 12.91
N TYR A 311 1.72 1.51 12.84
CA TYR A 311 2.64 1.63 11.71
C TYR A 311 3.69 0.53 11.73
N VAL A 312 3.98 -0.04 10.56
CA VAL A 312 4.98 -1.08 10.37
C VAL A 312 5.85 -0.79 9.15
N ASN A 313 7.14 -1.09 9.26
CA ASN A 313 8.02 -1.24 8.11
C ASN A 313 8.07 -2.71 7.71
N ALA A 314 8.04 -2.99 6.43
CA ALA A 314 8.05 -4.34 5.91
C ALA A 314 9.17 -4.57 4.91
N LEU A 315 9.73 -5.76 4.95
CA LEU A 315 10.69 -6.29 4.00
C LEU A 315 10.04 -7.48 3.30
N ILE A 316 9.60 -7.26 2.05
CA ILE A 316 8.98 -8.30 1.22
C ILE A 316 10.09 -9.05 0.49
N ASP A 317 10.10 -10.36 0.59
CA ASP A 317 11.06 -11.21 -0.08
C ASP A 317 10.62 -11.43 -1.54
N ALA A 318 11.27 -10.71 -2.48
CA ALA A 318 10.93 -10.77 -3.91
C ALA A 318 11.49 -12.00 -4.63
N GLY A 319 12.17 -12.87 -3.89
CA GLY A 319 12.79 -14.07 -4.39
C GLY A 319 14.27 -13.90 -4.69
N ALA A 320 14.92 -15.02 -4.92
CA ALA A 320 16.33 -15.07 -5.29
C ALA A 320 16.43 -15.29 -6.80
N ASN A 321 17.18 -14.43 -7.45
CA ASN A 321 17.48 -14.56 -8.88
C ASN A 321 18.97 -14.85 -9.05
N THR A 322 19.29 -15.80 -9.94
CA THR A 322 20.67 -15.99 -10.39
C THR A 322 21.03 -14.85 -11.32
N VAL A 323 21.96 -14.02 -10.91
CA VAL A 323 22.41 -12.83 -11.62
C VAL A 323 23.91 -12.80 -11.75
N LYS A 324 24.41 -12.13 -12.80
CA LYS A 324 25.83 -11.84 -12.93
C LYS A 324 26.23 -10.81 -11.88
N ALA A 325 27.19 -11.16 -11.06
CA ALA A 325 27.64 -10.33 -9.95
C ALA A 325 29.16 -10.24 -9.93
N LEU A 326 29.64 -9.13 -9.37
CA LEU A 326 31.05 -8.89 -9.06
C LEU A 326 31.20 -8.63 -7.55
N PRO A 327 32.39 -8.81 -6.99
CA PRO A 327 32.69 -8.27 -5.66
C PRO A 327 32.34 -6.78 -5.59
N THR A 328 31.76 -6.32 -4.50
CA THR A 328 31.33 -4.92 -4.37
C THR A 328 32.46 -3.92 -4.56
N GLU A 329 33.72 -4.32 -4.19
CA GLU A 329 34.93 -3.53 -4.37
C GLU A 329 35.42 -3.41 -5.82
N ALA A 330 34.88 -4.23 -6.74
CA ALA A 330 35.17 -4.14 -8.17
C ALA A 330 34.42 -2.97 -8.85
N ILE A 331 33.38 -2.42 -8.19
CA ILE A 331 32.50 -1.39 -8.73
C ILE A 331 32.88 -0.03 -8.14
N ILE A 332 33.28 0.89 -8.99
CA ILE A 332 33.68 2.26 -8.63
C ILE A 332 32.56 3.24 -8.95
N LYS A 333 32.32 4.16 -8.01
CA LYS A 333 31.39 5.28 -8.21
C LYS A 333 32.19 6.53 -8.54
N ALA A 334 31.92 7.12 -9.69
CA ALA A 334 32.49 8.40 -10.11
C ALA A 334 31.42 9.20 -10.87
N ASP A 335 31.37 10.50 -10.66
CA ASP A 335 30.46 11.43 -11.35
C ASP A 335 28.97 11.01 -11.28
N GLY A 336 28.54 10.38 -10.18
CA GLY A 336 27.17 9.88 -10.00
C GLY A 336 26.84 8.62 -10.80
N ARG A 337 27.84 7.99 -11.45
CA ARG A 337 27.73 6.77 -12.25
C ARG A 337 28.58 5.65 -11.65
N GLU A 338 28.36 4.44 -12.12
CA GLU A 338 29.03 3.22 -11.65
C GLU A 338 29.83 2.61 -12.79
N PHE A 339 31.07 2.23 -12.50
CA PHE A 339 32.03 1.73 -13.49
C PHE A 339 32.73 0.47 -13.01
N ILE A 340 33.14 -0.34 -13.96
CA ILE A 340 34.08 -1.45 -13.78
C ILE A 340 35.29 -1.24 -14.71
N PHE A 341 36.40 -1.89 -14.42
CA PHE A 341 37.56 -1.93 -15.29
C PHE A 341 37.74 -3.31 -15.92
N VAL A 342 37.96 -3.32 -17.23
CA VAL A 342 38.18 -4.51 -18.03
C VAL A 342 39.58 -4.44 -18.63
N LEU A 343 40.36 -5.52 -18.51
CA LEU A 343 41.66 -5.63 -19.15
C LEU A 343 41.50 -5.89 -20.65
N GLU A 344 42.13 -5.06 -21.49
CA GLU A 344 42.22 -5.30 -22.94
C GLU A 344 43.33 -6.31 -23.24
N GLU A 345 42.98 -7.44 -23.86
CA GLU A 345 43.92 -8.41 -24.37
C GLU A 345 44.18 -8.11 -25.85
N GLY A 346 45.32 -7.45 -26.18
CA GLY A 346 45.77 -7.42 -27.56
C GLY A 346 46.07 -6.11 -28.27
N HIS A 347 46.75 -5.13 -27.68
CA HIS A 347 47.55 -4.23 -28.51
C HIS A 347 48.95 -4.83 -28.67
N LYS A 348 49.16 -5.52 -29.79
CA LYS A 348 50.51 -5.64 -30.34
C LYS A 348 50.78 -4.31 -31.00
N GLU A 349 51.72 -3.54 -30.46
CA GLU A 349 52.27 -2.39 -31.16
C GLU A 349 52.79 -2.89 -32.53
N GLU A 350 52.08 -2.46 -33.62
CA GLU A 350 52.73 -2.44 -34.94
C GLU A 350 53.76 -1.35 -34.93
N VAL A 351 55.01 -1.74 -34.71
CA VAL A 351 56.17 -0.89 -34.93
C VAL A 351 56.21 -0.59 -36.43
N ALA A 352 55.79 0.59 -36.82
CA ALA A 352 56.02 1.13 -38.16
C ALA A 352 57.51 1.36 -38.36
N HIS A 353 58.17 0.37 -39.00
CA HIS A 353 59.49 0.61 -39.52
C HIS A 353 59.41 1.53 -40.74
N ASP A 354 59.73 2.80 -40.53
CA ASP A 354 60.05 3.75 -41.59
C ASP A 354 61.57 3.62 -41.86
N GLU A 355 61.93 2.90 -42.94
CA GLU A 355 63.29 2.83 -43.42
C GLU A 355 63.71 4.21 -43.96
N LYS A 356 64.64 4.88 -43.26
CA LYS A 356 65.54 5.84 -43.85
C LYS A 356 66.97 5.67 -43.35
N GLU A 357 67.81 5.52 -44.35
CA GLU A 357 69.24 5.30 -44.38
C GLU A 357 70.08 6.23 -43.49
N GLY A 358 71.05 5.58 -42.84
CA GLY A 358 72.46 5.97 -42.78
C GLY A 358 72.83 7.23 -42.01
N HIS A 359 73.47 7.04 -40.85
CA HIS A 359 74.77 7.64 -40.52
C HIS A 359 75.33 7.00 -39.26
N ASN A 360 76.57 6.45 -39.38
CA ASN A 360 77.43 6.04 -38.30
C ASN A 360 77.76 7.16 -37.33
N HIS A 361 77.67 6.87 -36.01
CA HIS A 361 78.58 7.32 -34.96
C HIS A 361 78.56 6.34 -33.80
N GLU A 362 79.71 5.74 -33.55
CA GLU A 362 80.12 5.05 -32.32
C GLU A 362 80.04 6.06 -31.16
N ASP A 363 79.32 5.73 -30.08
CA ASP A 363 79.90 5.63 -28.74
C ASP A 363 78.85 5.17 -27.73
N GLY A 364 79.26 4.29 -26.87
CA GLY A 364 78.48 3.51 -25.99
C GLY A 364 77.72 4.30 -24.90
N ASP A 365 76.53 3.86 -24.69
CA ASP A 365 76.00 3.55 -23.34
C ASP A 365 74.82 2.62 -23.51
N LYS A 366 74.93 1.39 -23.08
CA LYS A 366 73.86 0.43 -23.03
C LYS A 366 72.95 0.80 -21.86
N HIS A 367 71.91 1.56 -22.13
CA HIS A 367 70.74 1.49 -21.31
C HIS A 367 69.87 0.37 -21.83
N GLU A 368 69.93 -0.79 -21.17
CA GLU A 368 68.85 -1.80 -21.28
C GLU A 368 67.59 -1.18 -20.77
N GLU A 369 66.75 -0.57 -21.64
CA GLU A 369 65.34 -0.34 -21.38
C GLU A 369 64.70 -1.72 -21.30
N ALA A 370 64.46 -2.18 -20.06
CA ALA A 370 63.61 -3.33 -19.82
C ALA A 370 62.23 -2.95 -20.37
N GLU A 371 61.83 -3.50 -21.53
CA GLU A 371 60.47 -3.46 -22.05
C GLU A 371 59.58 -4.12 -21.00
N GLY A 372 59.08 -3.30 -20.06
CA GLY A 372 58.13 -3.72 -19.03
C GLY A 372 56.75 -3.89 -19.67
N LYS A 373 56.13 -5.04 -19.40
CA LYS A 373 54.77 -5.35 -19.83
C LYS A 373 53.83 -4.24 -19.40
N THR A 374 53.05 -3.65 -20.34
CA THR A 374 52.04 -2.63 -20.07
C THR A 374 50.67 -3.29 -20.06
N PHE A 375 49.84 -2.91 -19.08
CA PHE A 375 48.46 -3.40 -18.94
C PHE A 375 47.48 -2.26 -19.23
N HIS A 376 46.60 -2.48 -20.19
CA HIS A 376 45.60 -1.50 -20.62
C HIS A 376 44.24 -1.89 -20.03
N PHE A 377 43.63 -0.92 -19.32
CA PHE A 377 42.33 -1.12 -18.69
C PHE A 377 41.32 -0.15 -19.27
N GLN A 378 40.21 -0.70 -19.76
CA GLN A 378 39.07 0.07 -20.26
C GLN A 378 38.08 0.29 -19.12
N ARG A 379 37.66 1.57 -18.90
CA ARG A 379 36.60 1.92 -17.97
C ARG A 379 35.22 1.77 -18.62
N ILE A 380 34.38 0.89 -18.09
CA ILE A 380 33.06 0.53 -18.63
C ILE A 380 31.98 0.95 -17.65
N GLU A 381 31.00 1.74 -18.14
CA GLU A 381 29.83 2.14 -17.36
C GLU A 381 28.89 0.94 -17.18
N VAL A 382 28.41 0.75 -15.96
CA VAL A 382 27.51 -0.33 -15.58
C VAL A 382 26.40 0.18 -14.70
N LYS A 383 25.34 -0.60 -14.57
CA LYS A 383 24.29 -0.36 -13.59
C LYS A 383 24.39 -1.40 -12.49
N ALA A 384 24.70 -0.95 -11.26
CA ALA A 384 24.67 -1.81 -10.10
C ALA A 384 23.23 -2.07 -9.66
N GLY A 385 22.95 -3.31 -9.24
CA GLY A 385 21.68 -3.77 -8.71
C GLY A 385 21.77 -4.16 -7.24
N THR A 386 21.15 -5.29 -6.89
CA THR A 386 21.13 -5.81 -5.52
C THR A 386 22.53 -6.18 -5.04
N SER A 387 22.89 -5.72 -3.84
CA SER A 387 24.13 -6.08 -3.15
C SER A 387 23.85 -6.98 -1.95
N GLN A 388 24.54 -8.12 -1.86
CA GLN A 388 24.39 -9.06 -0.76
C GLN A 388 25.67 -9.89 -0.58
N LEU A 389 26.06 -10.15 0.67
CA LEU A 389 27.22 -10.98 1.01
C LEU A 389 28.52 -10.61 0.30
N GLY A 390 28.79 -9.30 0.13
CA GLY A 390 30.00 -8.80 -0.53
C GLY A 390 29.98 -8.83 -2.06
N PHE A 391 28.89 -9.28 -2.68
CA PHE A 391 28.69 -9.26 -4.12
C PHE A 391 27.57 -8.28 -4.51
N THR A 392 27.74 -7.66 -5.68
CA THR A 392 26.76 -6.73 -6.26
C THR A 392 26.40 -7.20 -7.66
N GLN A 393 25.12 -7.26 -7.93
CA GLN A 393 24.58 -7.50 -9.28
C GLN A 393 25.05 -6.39 -10.22
N VAL A 394 25.50 -6.77 -11.42
CA VAL A 394 25.96 -5.84 -12.45
C VAL A 394 25.21 -6.07 -13.75
N THR A 395 24.65 -4.99 -14.29
CA THR A 395 24.05 -4.96 -15.64
C THR A 395 24.95 -4.11 -16.53
N LEU A 396 25.49 -4.72 -17.57
CA LEU A 396 26.31 -4.04 -18.56
C LEU A 396 25.46 -3.08 -19.40
N LEU A 397 25.88 -1.85 -19.59
CA LEU A 397 25.26 -0.87 -20.50
C LEU A 397 25.81 -0.96 -21.92
N GLN A 398 27.00 -1.57 -22.08
CA GLN A 398 27.61 -1.86 -23.37
C GLN A 398 28.10 -3.32 -23.44
N LYS A 399 28.28 -3.84 -24.63
CA LYS A 399 28.76 -5.22 -24.83
C LYS A 399 30.25 -5.30 -24.54
N ILE A 400 30.66 -6.31 -23.79
CA ILE A 400 32.05 -6.72 -23.60
C ILE A 400 32.22 -8.14 -24.12
N GLU A 401 33.45 -8.55 -24.36
CA GLU A 401 33.76 -9.93 -24.75
C GLU A 401 33.33 -10.94 -23.68
N PRO A 402 32.82 -12.11 -24.07
CA PRO A 402 32.26 -13.09 -23.09
C PRO A 402 33.26 -13.55 -22.01
N ASN A 403 34.56 -13.52 -22.30
CA ASN A 403 35.63 -13.96 -21.39
C ASN A 403 36.54 -12.80 -20.95
N ALA A 404 36.08 -11.56 -21.12
CA ALA A 404 36.87 -10.39 -20.74
C ALA A 404 37.33 -10.47 -19.26
N LYS A 405 38.57 -10.18 -19.01
CA LYS A 405 39.15 -10.14 -17.65
C LYS A 405 38.77 -8.84 -16.98
N ILE A 406 37.97 -8.95 -15.92
CA ILE A 406 37.45 -7.81 -15.14
C ILE A 406 38.31 -7.68 -13.86
N VAL A 407 38.53 -6.45 -13.44
CA VAL A 407 39.20 -6.17 -12.17
C VAL A 407 38.22 -6.47 -11.02
N LEU A 408 38.52 -7.50 -10.24
CA LEU A 408 37.72 -7.90 -9.09
C LEU A 408 38.15 -7.16 -7.81
N LYS A 409 39.41 -6.79 -7.70
CA LYS A 409 40.01 -6.07 -6.59
C LYS A 409 41.04 -5.06 -7.08
N GLY A 410 41.22 -3.96 -6.38
CA GLY A 410 42.14 -2.90 -6.77
C GLY A 410 41.58 -1.89 -7.78
N ALA A 411 40.29 -1.93 -8.11
CA ALA A 411 39.67 -1.02 -9.05
C ALA A 411 39.78 0.46 -8.64
N TYR A 412 39.80 0.76 -7.34
CA TYR A 412 39.98 2.11 -6.83
C TYR A 412 41.36 2.68 -7.16
N TYR A 413 42.42 1.83 -7.20
CA TYR A 413 43.77 2.24 -7.58
C TYR A 413 43.80 2.69 -9.04
N ILE A 414 43.21 1.91 -9.94
CA ILE A 414 43.09 2.25 -11.37
C ILE A 414 42.33 3.56 -11.57
N GLN A 415 41.23 3.74 -10.87
CA GLN A 415 40.45 4.99 -10.92
C GLN A 415 41.27 6.20 -10.43
N SER A 416 42.05 6.01 -9.36
CA SER A 416 42.92 7.09 -8.84
C SER A 416 44.04 7.45 -9.81
N HIS A 417 44.55 6.46 -10.54
CA HIS A 417 45.56 6.68 -11.59
C HIS A 417 44.98 7.41 -12.78
N LEU A 418 43.77 7.06 -13.21
CA LEU A 418 43.02 7.76 -14.25
C LEU A 418 42.83 9.26 -13.93
N ILE A 419 42.39 9.56 -12.70
CA ILE A 419 42.16 10.95 -12.28
C ILE A 419 43.45 11.75 -12.27
N LYS A 420 44.58 11.13 -11.87
CA LYS A 420 45.92 11.77 -11.89
C LYS A 420 46.42 12.04 -13.30
N SER A 421 46.19 11.12 -14.23
CA SER A 421 46.59 11.31 -15.64
C SER A 421 45.76 12.40 -16.33
N GLU A 422 44.49 12.54 -15.97
CA GLU A 422 43.57 13.59 -16.49
C GLU A 422 43.81 14.96 -15.83
N GLY A 423 44.19 14.98 -14.55
CA GLY A 423 44.47 16.23 -13.78
C GLY A 423 45.89 16.80 -13.92
N GLY A 424 46.82 16.08 -14.54
CA GLY A 424 48.22 16.49 -14.70
C GLY A 424 48.54 17.45 -15.85
N GLY A 425 47.53 17.85 -16.64
CA GLY A 425 47.68 18.73 -17.82
C GLY A 425 47.57 20.24 -17.60
N GLY A 426 47.67 20.75 -16.39
CA GLY A 426 47.43 22.15 -16.11
C GLY A 426 48.37 22.80 -15.10
N HIS A 427 49.68 22.87 -15.36
CA HIS A 427 50.57 23.92 -14.79
C HIS A 427 51.86 23.95 -15.58
N GLU A 428 51.93 24.69 -16.64
CA GLU A 428 53.14 25.38 -17.08
C GLU A 428 52.73 26.78 -17.58
N HIS A 429 53.25 27.79 -16.82
CA HIS A 429 53.46 29.22 -17.08
C HIS A 429 52.27 30.14 -17.11
#